data_8ccd1e74237f4b5f387230875c486480
#
_entry.id   8ccd1e74237f4b5f387230875c486480
#
_cell.length_a   1.000
_cell.length_b   1.000
_cell.length_c   1.000
_cell.angle_alpha   90.00
_cell.angle_beta   90.00
_cell.angle_gamma   90.00
#
_symmetry.space_group_name_H-M   'P 1'
#
loop_
_entity.id
_entity.type
_entity.pdbx_description
1 polymer ?
#
loop_
_entity_poly.entity_id
_entity_poly.type
_entity_poly.pdbx_seq_one_letter_code
_entity_poly.pdbx_strand_id
1 'polypeptide(L)'
;MVKRITPQQLEAWGVVSKVYGKWMGSNTYALLTGDPAFAIRLKCGLFKGNDKAVFLDRREFDGSVMSLIDEGISYLLAKINMGCYFKGAFRHDRYELPPDEMRELVINAFAHRSYLEHDAPVFLAIYDNREEITSPGGLPHGQTADRMRIRGRALRADARSCQGAE
;
A
#
# COMPACT_ATOMS: atom_id res chain seq x y z
N MET A 1 -16.69 0.34 -20.16
CA MET A 1 -16.47 -0.75 -21.16
C MET A 1 -15.14 -1.43 -20.85
N VAL A 2 -15.14 -2.67 -20.37
CA VAL A 2 -13.90 -3.39 -20.02
C VAL A 2 -13.24 -3.83 -21.32
N LYS A 3 -12.01 -3.34 -21.58
CA LYS A 3 -11.25 -3.70 -22.76
C LYS A 3 -10.77 -5.15 -22.61
N ARG A 4 -11.19 -6.05 -23.51
CA ARG A 4 -10.72 -7.43 -23.49
C ARG A 4 -9.25 -7.48 -23.88
N ILE A 5 -8.44 -8.08 -23.02
CA ILE A 5 -7.00 -8.28 -23.25
C ILE A 5 -6.82 -9.60 -24.00
N THR A 6 -5.99 -9.61 -25.04
CA THR A 6 -5.70 -10.81 -25.82
C THR A 6 -4.48 -11.56 -25.26
N PRO A 7 -4.35 -12.89 -25.50
CA PRO A 7 -3.17 -13.64 -25.11
C PRO A 7 -1.86 -13.07 -25.64
N GLN A 8 -1.89 -12.51 -26.86
CA GLN A 8 -0.73 -11.88 -27.49
C GLN A 8 -0.29 -10.60 -26.76
N GLN A 9 -1.26 -9.83 -26.22
CA GLN A 9 -0.95 -8.68 -25.40
C GLN A 9 -0.33 -9.07 -24.05
N LEU A 10 -0.84 -10.15 -23.45
CA LEU A 10 -0.26 -10.69 -22.20
C LEU A 10 1.16 -11.22 -22.42
N GLU A 11 1.44 -11.81 -23.57
CA GLU A 11 2.78 -12.27 -23.98
C GLU A 11 3.72 -11.06 -24.16
N ALA A 12 3.28 -10.01 -24.88
CA ALA A 12 4.04 -8.79 -25.07
C ALA A 12 4.39 -8.08 -23.76
N TRP A 13 3.56 -8.22 -22.72
CA TRP A 13 3.80 -7.69 -21.38
C TRP A 13 4.60 -8.65 -20.47
N GLY A 14 5.01 -9.83 -20.97
CA GLY A 14 5.73 -10.81 -20.19
C GLY A 14 4.91 -11.49 -19.08
N VAL A 15 3.58 -11.37 -19.14
CA VAL A 15 2.67 -12.01 -18.17
C VAL A 15 2.51 -13.49 -18.46
N VAL A 16 2.49 -13.87 -19.73
CA VAL A 16 2.49 -15.26 -20.18
C VAL A 16 3.54 -15.47 -21.25
N SER A 17 3.96 -16.71 -21.47
CA SER A 17 4.86 -17.10 -22.56
C SER A 17 4.38 -18.37 -23.23
N LYS A 18 4.79 -18.59 -24.48
CA LYS A 18 4.46 -19.81 -25.20
C LYS A 18 5.64 -20.76 -25.15
N VAL A 19 5.48 -21.88 -24.43
CA VAL A 19 6.51 -22.92 -24.27
C VAL A 19 5.98 -24.22 -24.87
N TYR A 20 6.69 -24.79 -25.84
CA TYR A 20 6.27 -26.00 -26.57
C TYR A 20 4.82 -25.95 -27.10
N GLY A 21 4.41 -24.74 -27.60
CA GLY A 21 3.07 -24.55 -28.14
C GLY A 21 1.95 -24.33 -27.11
N LYS A 22 2.24 -24.40 -25.80
CA LYS A 22 1.29 -24.17 -24.69
C LYS A 22 1.55 -22.86 -24.04
N TRP A 23 0.48 -22.17 -23.65
CA TRP A 23 0.57 -20.96 -22.84
C TRP A 23 0.96 -21.31 -21.41
N MET A 24 1.99 -20.66 -20.90
CA MET A 24 2.44 -20.78 -19.51
C MET A 24 2.47 -19.40 -18.86
N GLY A 25 2.01 -19.33 -17.62
CA GLY A 25 2.10 -18.13 -16.80
C GLY A 25 3.53 -17.87 -16.36
N SER A 26 3.94 -16.61 -16.37
CA SER A 26 5.19 -16.16 -15.75
C SER A 26 5.00 -15.91 -14.24
N ASN A 27 6.08 -15.55 -13.54
CA ASN A 27 5.98 -15.10 -12.13
C ASN A 27 5.02 -13.90 -12.00
N THR A 28 4.99 -13.02 -12.99
CA THR A 28 4.04 -11.90 -13.04
C THR A 28 2.59 -12.38 -13.08
N TYR A 29 2.30 -13.42 -13.86
CA TYR A 29 0.98 -14.03 -13.89
C TYR A 29 0.60 -14.59 -12.53
N ALA A 30 1.49 -15.35 -11.89
CA ALA A 30 1.26 -15.91 -10.56
C ALA A 30 0.98 -14.82 -9.50
N LEU A 31 1.76 -13.74 -9.52
CA LEU A 31 1.57 -12.58 -8.62
C LEU A 31 0.22 -11.88 -8.83
N LEU A 32 -0.20 -11.73 -10.08
CA LEU A 32 -1.47 -11.07 -10.42
C LEU A 32 -2.70 -11.94 -10.14
N THR A 33 -2.56 -13.26 -10.23
CA THR A 33 -3.66 -14.21 -9.98
C THR A 33 -3.73 -14.72 -8.54
N GLY A 34 -2.67 -14.47 -7.75
CA GLY A 34 -2.58 -14.96 -6.37
C GLY A 34 -2.28 -16.46 -6.30
N ASP A 35 -1.41 -16.96 -7.18
CA ASP A 35 -0.98 -18.36 -7.15
C ASP A 35 -0.31 -18.66 -5.78
N PRO A 36 -0.76 -19.70 -5.06
CA PRO A 36 -0.20 -20.06 -3.76
C PRO A 36 1.32 -20.32 -3.76
N ALA A 37 1.88 -20.75 -4.90
CA ALA A 37 3.33 -20.95 -5.05
C ALA A 37 4.13 -19.61 -4.98
N PHE A 38 3.45 -18.48 -5.20
CA PHE A 38 4.02 -17.13 -5.13
C PHE A 38 3.26 -16.25 -4.15
N ALA A 39 2.72 -16.84 -3.08
CA ALA A 39 1.92 -16.12 -2.10
C ALA A 39 2.71 -14.95 -1.49
N ILE A 40 2.16 -13.76 -1.65
CA ILE A 40 2.63 -12.55 -0.99
C ILE A 40 1.72 -12.30 0.20
N ARG A 41 2.28 -11.76 1.27
CA ARG A 41 1.52 -11.41 2.47
C ARG A 41 1.59 -9.92 2.73
N LEU A 42 0.45 -9.36 3.14
CA LEU A 42 0.33 -8.04 3.72
C LEU A 42 -0.01 -8.21 5.20
N LYS A 43 0.80 -7.63 6.07
CA LYS A 43 0.54 -7.56 7.51
C LYS A 43 0.20 -6.12 7.87
N CYS A 44 -0.94 -5.95 8.54
CA CYS A 44 -1.39 -4.65 9.02
C CYS A 44 -1.45 -4.65 10.54
N GLY A 45 -1.01 -3.56 11.15
CA GLY A 45 -1.05 -3.37 12.59
C GLY A 45 -1.45 -1.96 12.98
N LEU A 46 -2.39 -1.83 13.92
CA LEU A 46 -2.71 -0.59 14.61
C LEU A 46 -2.11 -0.66 16.00
N PHE A 47 -1.31 0.33 16.35
CA PHE A 47 -0.60 0.40 17.62
C PHE A 47 -1.10 1.58 18.45
N LYS A 48 -1.05 1.42 19.78
CA LYS A 48 -1.27 2.52 20.71
C LYS A 48 0.05 3.20 21.01
N GLY A 49 0.07 4.53 20.87
CA GLY A 49 1.29 5.32 21.09
C GLY A 49 2.18 5.36 19.85
N ASN A 50 3.48 5.53 20.08
CA ASN A 50 4.47 5.78 19.02
C ASN A 50 5.41 4.60 18.77
N ASP A 51 5.15 3.44 19.35
CA ASP A 51 5.95 2.23 19.23
C ASP A 51 5.10 0.97 19.02
N LYS A 52 5.76 -0.16 18.82
CA LYS A 52 5.11 -1.46 18.59
C LYS A 52 4.78 -2.24 19.89
N ALA A 53 4.73 -1.56 21.04
CA ALA A 53 4.56 -2.24 22.33
C ALA A 53 3.13 -2.76 22.54
N VAL A 54 2.12 -2.01 22.08
CA VAL A 54 0.71 -2.37 22.30
C VAL A 54 -0.04 -2.40 20.99
N PHE A 55 -0.50 -3.59 20.59
CA PHE A 55 -1.38 -3.77 19.44
C PHE A 55 -2.83 -3.48 19.84
N LEU A 56 -3.51 -2.64 19.04
CA LEU A 56 -4.96 -2.42 19.12
C LEU A 56 -5.71 -3.27 18.09
N ASP A 57 -5.11 -3.48 16.92
CA ASP A 57 -5.66 -4.35 15.87
C ASP A 57 -4.51 -4.95 15.04
N ARG A 58 -4.71 -6.18 14.56
CA ARG A 58 -3.77 -6.87 13.69
C ARG A 58 -4.52 -7.66 12.64
N ARG A 59 -4.12 -7.53 11.38
CA ARG A 59 -4.66 -8.32 10.28
C ARG A 59 -3.54 -8.82 9.38
N GLU A 60 -3.77 -9.97 8.79
CA GLU A 60 -2.92 -10.56 7.76
C GLU A 60 -3.80 -10.91 6.57
N PHE A 61 -3.30 -10.60 5.37
CA PHE A 61 -3.96 -10.85 4.11
C PHE A 61 -3.02 -11.59 3.19
N ASP A 62 -3.56 -12.59 2.49
CA ASP A 62 -2.90 -13.36 1.44
C ASP A 62 -3.69 -13.22 0.15
N GLY A 63 -3.03 -13.23 -1.00
CA GLY A 63 -3.72 -13.17 -2.28
C GLY A 63 -2.90 -12.56 -3.40
N SER A 64 -3.59 -12.10 -4.43
CA SER A 64 -2.95 -11.39 -5.54
C SER A 64 -2.44 -10.02 -5.09
N VAL A 65 -1.43 -9.50 -5.81
CA VAL A 65 -0.91 -8.13 -5.55
C VAL A 65 -2.04 -7.11 -5.57
N MET A 66 -2.97 -7.24 -6.51
CA MET A 66 -4.09 -6.29 -6.65
C MET A 66 -5.04 -6.34 -5.45
N SER A 67 -5.40 -7.56 -5.00
CA SER A 67 -6.25 -7.70 -3.81
C SER A 67 -5.56 -7.18 -2.55
N LEU A 68 -4.26 -7.43 -2.39
CA LEU A 68 -3.50 -6.96 -1.24
C LEU A 68 -3.36 -5.42 -1.20
N ILE A 69 -3.23 -4.78 -2.35
CA ILE A 69 -3.26 -3.31 -2.45
C ILE A 69 -4.62 -2.78 -1.99
N ASP A 70 -5.73 -3.35 -2.49
CA ASP A 70 -7.07 -2.91 -2.11
C ASP A 70 -7.37 -3.15 -0.62
N GLU A 71 -6.94 -4.30 -0.06
CA GLU A 71 -7.05 -4.60 1.37
C GLU A 71 -6.22 -3.62 2.23
N GLY A 72 -4.98 -3.31 1.81
CA GLY A 72 -4.14 -2.35 2.52
C GLY A 72 -4.74 -0.96 2.56
N ILE A 73 -5.26 -0.48 1.42
CA ILE A 73 -5.94 0.82 1.33
C ILE A 73 -7.21 0.82 2.19
N SER A 74 -8.00 -0.24 2.10
CA SER A 74 -9.24 -0.38 2.89
C SER A 74 -8.94 -0.39 4.40
N TYR A 75 -7.87 -1.08 4.80
CA TYR A 75 -7.42 -1.10 6.19
C TYR A 75 -6.99 0.29 6.68
N LEU A 76 -6.17 1.02 5.90
CA LEU A 76 -5.76 2.39 6.21
C LEU A 76 -6.97 3.30 6.38
N LEU A 77 -7.86 3.34 5.39
CA LEU A 77 -9.05 4.21 5.40
C LEU A 77 -9.99 3.90 6.57
N ALA A 78 -10.07 2.64 7.00
CA ALA A 78 -10.90 2.24 8.13
C ALA A 78 -10.32 2.61 9.50
N LYS A 79 -9.00 2.87 9.58
CA LYS A 79 -8.30 3.11 10.86
C LYS A 79 -7.81 4.54 11.02
N ILE A 80 -7.69 5.30 9.93
CA ILE A 80 -7.29 6.71 9.99
C ILE A 80 -8.48 7.55 10.40
N ASN A 81 -8.23 8.48 11.32
CA ASN A 81 -9.24 9.39 11.81
C ASN A 81 -9.73 10.33 10.71
N MET A 82 -11.03 10.54 10.67
CA MET A 82 -11.62 11.64 9.90
C MET A 82 -11.65 12.89 10.79
N GLY A 83 -10.84 13.87 10.43
CA GLY A 83 -10.96 15.22 10.96
C GLY A 83 -12.08 15.97 10.26
N CYS A 84 -12.62 17.00 10.91
CA CYS A 84 -13.54 17.92 10.26
C CYS A 84 -13.00 19.36 10.36
N TYR A 85 -13.28 20.16 9.33
CA TYR A 85 -13.05 21.59 9.35
C TYR A 85 -14.30 22.32 8.88
N PHE A 86 -14.49 23.56 9.38
CA PHE A 86 -15.62 24.38 8.98
C PHE A 86 -15.17 25.43 7.97
N LYS A 87 -15.90 25.52 6.85
CA LYS A 87 -15.73 26.60 5.88
C LYS A 87 -17.06 27.39 5.82
N GLY A 88 -17.11 28.51 6.53
CA GLY A 88 -18.36 29.22 6.79
C GLY A 88 -19.31 28.39 7.65
N ALA A 89 -20.56 28.24 7.24
CA ALA A 89 -21.57 27.42 7.93
C ALA A 89 -21.53 25.93 7.58
N PHE A 90 -20.63 25.49 6.70
CA PHE A 90 -20.58 24.12 6.21
C PHE A 90 -19.45 23.35 6.88
N ARG A 91 -19.78 22.16 7.40
CA ARG A 91 -18.82 21.16 7.88
C ARG A 91 -18.26 20.37 6.70
N HIS A 92 -16.94 20.23 6.64
CA HIS A 92 -16.25 19.38 5.69
C HIS A 92 -15.48 18.32 6.46
N ASP A 93 -15.79 17.05 6.19
CA ASP A 93 -15.04 15.93 6.75
C ASP A 93 -13.83 15.65 5.83
N ARG A 94 -12.66 15.50 6.41
CA ARG A 94 -11.41 15.22 5.70
C ARG A 94 -10.63 14.15 6.44
N TYR A 95 -10.10 13.20 5.71
CA TYR A 95 -9.13 12.28 6.28
C TYR A 95 -7.88 13.04 6.74
N GLU A 96 -7.26 12.60 7.83
CA GLU A 96 -6.02 13.17 8.36
C GLU A 96 -4.90 13.11 7.32
N LEU A 97 -4.88 12.04 6.51
CA LEU A 97 -4.03 11.91 5.33
C LEU A 97 -4.86 11.82 4.05
N PRO A 98 -4.40 12.40 2.93
CA PRO A 98 -5.09 12.31 1.65
C PRO A 98 -5.17 10.86 1.15
N PRO A 99 -6.35 10.34 0.80
CA PRO A 99 -6.53 8.97 0.33
C PRO A 99 -5.69 8.61 -0.90
N ASP A 100 -5.51 9.57 -1.82
CA ASP A 100 -4.74 9.35 -3.05
C ASP A 100 -3.24 9.14 -2.76
N GLU A 101 -2.69 9.89 -1.81
CA GLU A 101 -1.28 9.73 -1.39
C GLU A 101 -1.06 8.40 -0.68
N MET A 102 -2.00 7.98 0.17
CA MET A 102 -1.95 6.68 0.83
C MET A 102 -2.03 5.54 -0.19
N ARG A 103 -2.91 5.67 -1.19
CA ARG A 103 -3.01 4.71 -2.29
C ARG A 103 -1.69 4.58 -3.03
N GLU A 104 -1.05 5.68 -3.37
CA GLU A 104 0.24 5.69 -4.06
C GLU A 104 1.33 5.03 -3.21
N LEU A 105 1.39 5.31 -1.92
CA LEU A 105 2.36 4.68 -1.01
C LEU A 105 2.20 3.16 -0.94
N VAL A 106 0.96 2.67 -0.82
CA VAL A 106 0.68 1.22 -0.81
C VAL A 106 1.06 0.59 -2.15
N ILE A 107 0.67 1.20 -3.28
CA ILE A 107 1.05 0.71 -4.62
C ILE A 107 2.58 0.66 -4.76
N ASN A 108 3.29 1.70 -4.35
CA ASN A 108 4.74 1.77 -4.43
C ASN A 108 5.43 0.70 -3.58
N ALA A 109 4.88 0.37 -2.40
CA ALA A 109 5.40 -0.68 -1.55
C ALA A 109 5.35 -2.06 -2.23
N PHE A 110 4.31 -2.35 -3.02
CA PHE A 110 4.21 -3.58 -3.79
C PHE A 110 4.98 -3.51 -5.12
N ALA A 111 4.97 -2.36 -5.82
CA ALA A 111 5.65 -2.22 -7.10
C ALA A 111 7.19 -2.32 -6.97
N HIS A 112 7.75 -1.83 -5.87
CA HIS A 112 9.20 -1.81 -5.61
C HIS A 112 9.67 -2.89 -4.63
N ARG A 113 8.81 -3.82 -4.26
CA ARG A 113 9.15 -4.96 -3.40
C ARG A 113 10.18 -5.86 -4.06
N SER A 114 11.11 -6.39 -3.25
CA SER A 114 11.93 -7.53 -3.68
C SER A 114 11.07 -8.80 -3.70
N TYR A 115 10.81 -9.31 -4.89
CA TYR A 115 10.07 -10.56 -5.09
C TYR A 115 10.95 -11.81 -4.97
N LEU A 116 12.25 -11.65 -4.72
CA LEU A 116 13.17 -12.74 -4.39
C LEU A 116 13.05 -13.15 -2.92
N GLU A 117 12.55 -12.26 -2.08
CA GLU A 117 12.30 -12.52 -0.65
C GLU A 117 10.85 -12.98 -0.45
N HIS A 118 10.59 -14.26 -0.77
CA HIS A 118 9.23 -14.80 -0.80
C HIS A 118 8.50 -14.73 0.54
N ASP A 119 9.21 -14.98 1.66
CA ASP A 119 8.59 -15.05 2.99
C ASP A 119 8.40 -13.70 3.68
N ALA A 120 9.05 -12.65 3.20
CA ALA A 120 8.99 -11.34 3.81
C ALA A 120 7.68 -10.62 3.42
N PRO A 121 6.80 -10.26 4.37
CA PRO A 121 5.57 -9.55 4.09
C PRO A 121 5.82 -8.07 3.80
N VAL A 122 4.91 -7.43 3.08
CA VAL A 122 4.74 -5.98 3.20
C VAL A 122 4.07 -5.71 4.55
N PHE A 123 4.59 -4.78 5.32
CA PHE A 123 4.06 -4.45 6.63
C PHE A 123 3.58 -3.00 6.67
N LEU A 124 2.33 -2.82 7.06
CA LEU A 124 1.67 -1.53 7.23
C LEU A 124 1.39 -1.34 8.71
N ALA A 125 1.96 -0.30 9.31
CA ALA A 125 1.81 0.05 10.71
C ALA A 125 1.22 1.45 10.86
N ILE A 126 0.19 1.56 11.69
CA ILE A 126 -0.46 2.82 12.06
C ILE A 126 -0.18 3.08 13.54
N TYR A 127 0.34 4.26 13.85
CA TYR A 127 0.60 4.75 15.20
C TYR A 127 -0.22 6.03 15.46
N ASP A 128 -0.19 6.51 16.67
CA ASP A 128 -0.93 7.74 17.03
C ASP A 128 -0.43 8.99 16.27
N ASN A 129 0.82 8.97 15.78
CA ASN A 129 1.45 10.15 15.18
C ASN A 129 2.02 9.93 13.76
N ARG A 130 1.94 8.72 13.21
CA ARG A 130 2.47 8.39 11.87
C ARG A 130 1.96 7.06 11.35
N GLU A 131 2.08 6.86 10.05
CA GLU A 131 1.99 5.56 9.39
C GLU A 131 3.36 5.16 8.85
N GLU A 132 3.63 3.86 8.87
CA GLU A 132 4.84 3.26 8.31
C GLU A 132 4.46 2.14 7.35
N ILE A 133 5.01 2.18 6.14
CA ILE A 133 4.91 1.07 5.20
C ILE A 133 6.33 0.54 4.97
N THR A 134 6.52 -0.73 5.33
CA THR A 134 7.79 -1.44 5.14
C THR A 134 7.62 -2.48 4.05
N SER A 135 8.46 -2.42 3.04
CA SER A 135 8.50 -3.38 1.94
C SER A 135 9.87 -4.06 1.89
N PRO A 136 9.94 -5.38 1.63
CA PRO A 136 11.21 -6.07 1.42
C PRO A 136 11.95 -5.52 0.20
N GLY A 137 13.29 -5.42 0.31
CA GLY A 137 14.16 -4.93 -0.75
C GLY A 137 14.88 -3.64 -0.39
N GLY A 138 15.78 -3.23 -1.26
CA GLY A 138 16.57 -2.01 -1.13
C GLY A 138 16.01 -0.87 -1.99
N LEU A 139 16.51 0.33 -1.75
CA LEU A 139 16.21 1.46 -2.61
C LEU A 139 16.79 1.23 -4.02
N PRO A 140 16.10 1.69 -5.09
CA PRO A 140 16.63 1.63 -6.44
C PRO A 140 18.03 2.25 -6.54
N HIS A 141 18.88 1.72 -7.42
CA HIS A 141 20.26 2.17 -7.59
C HIS A 141 20.36 3.71 -7.72
N GLY A 142 21.21 4.31 -6.89
CA GLY A 142 21.46 5.75 -6.87
C GLY A 142 20.44 6.60 -6.10
N GLN A 143 19.44 5.99 -5.46
CA GLN A 143 18.54 6.68 -4.55
C GLN A 143 18.98 6.50 -3.10
N THR A 144 18.94 7.58 -2.33
CA THR A 144 19.16 7.57 -0.88
C THR A 144 17.89 8.03 -0.18
N ALA A 145 17.71 7.61 1.07
CA ALA A 145 16.55 8.04 1.89
C ALA A 145 16.43 9.56 1.97
N ASP A 146 17.55 10.28 1.98
CA ASP A 146 17.57 11.76 2.01
C ASP A 146 17.06 12.38 0.70
N ARG A 147 17.37 11.78 -0.46
CA ARG A 147 16.83 12.23 -1.76
C ARG A 147 15.33 12.00 -1.88
N MET A 148 14.80 10.95 -1.25
CA MET A 148 13.36 10.70 -1.20
C MET A 148 12.64 11.71 -0.29
N ARG A 149 13.25 12.11 0.83
CA ARG A 149 12.71 13.14 1.73
C ARG A 149 12.61 14.53 1.08
N ILE A 150 13.49 14.85 0.15
CA ILE A 150 13.48 16.14 -0.57
C ILE A 150 12.36 16.19 -1.63
N ARG A 151 11.96 15.07 -2.20
CA ARG A 151 10.85 14.99 -3.17
C ARG A 151 9.48 14.80 -2.53
N GLY A 152 9.40 14.12 -1.40
CA GLY A 152 8.19 14.04 -0.59
C GLY A 152 8.13 15.25 0.34
N ARG A 153 7.24 16.21 0.09
CA ARG A 153 6.81 17.12 1.15
C ARG A 153 6.37 16.25 2.31
N ALA A 154 7.08 16.36 3.43
CA ALA A 154 6.57 15.83 4.67
C ALA A 154 5.25 16.57 4.93
N LEU A 155 4.13 15.91 4.67
CA LEU A 155 2.82 16.39 5.07
C LEU A 155 2.77 16.26 6.59
N ARG A 156 3.23 17.28 7.27
CA ARG A 156 2.82 17.52 8.66
C ARG A 156 1.36 17.98 8.56
N ALA A 157 0.43 17.06 8.82
CA ALA A 157 -0.91 17.44 9.17
C ALA A 157 -0.82 18.27 10.45
N ASP A 158 -1.10 19.57 10.36
CA ASP A 158 -1.30 20.42 11.54
C ASP A 158 -2.59 19.95 12.23
N ALA A 159 -2.43 19.07 13.22
CA ALA A 159 -3.51 18.56 14.07
C ALA A 159 -4.06 19.61 15.04
N ARG A 160 -3.94 20.93 14.74
CA ARG A 160 -4.28 22.01 15.69
C ARG A 160 -5.56 22.77 15.37
N SER A 161 -6.50 22.25 14.60
CA SER A 161 -7.70 23.03 14.29
C SER A 161 -9.01 22.55 14.90
N CYS A 162 -9.00 21.54 15.75
CA CYS A 162 -10.23 21.05 16.41
C CYS A 162 -10.31 21.30 17.92
N GLN A 163 -9.41 22.09 18.51
CA GLN A 163 -9.52 22.53 19.91
C GLN A 163 -9.80 24.03 19.94
N GLY A 164 -11.05 24.39 20.14
CA GLY A 164 -11.42 25.77 20.49
C GLY A 164 -12.70 26.24 19.84
N ALA A 165 -13.81 25.84 20.36
CA ALA A 165 -15.03 26.64 20.43
C ALA A 165 -15.87 26.07 21.59
N GLU A 166 -15.60 26.53 22.80
CA GLU A 166 -16.61 26.66 23.84
C GLU A 166 -17.32 27.99 23.67
#